data_a77853bcecc5830e057bc9ae2fbfbfcf
#
_entry.id   a77853bcecc5830e057bc9ae2fbfbfcf
#
_cell.length_a   1.000
_cell.length_b   1.000
_cell.length_c   1.000
_cell.angle_alpha   90.00
_cell.angle_beta   90.00
_cell.angle_gamma   90.00
#
_symmetry.space_group_name_H-M   'P 1'
#
loop_
_entity.id
_entity.type
_entity.pdbx_description
1 polymer ?
#
loop_
_entity_poly.entity_id
_entity_poly.type
_entity_poly.pdbx_seq_one_letter_code
_entity_poly.pdbx_strand_id
1 'polypeptide(L)'
;MKIRHIIFLCAAVLAAGCAKVRTDATHEADKRYFDAWVSLNYPDAPQIGGVVVISDEEGSGAPVADSAFIFIHYSARLLDGTIEETTREEVARQLGSYDPAVYYGPEPWQTTEDALTVGVERAVKGSSLIEDSPLGSMKVGGRRSFIVPVWLGGKTRYENESDYLTNKSGSSNYIYDVEILDATDDIIRWQLDTMKRFSEKWLGGIDTVSTGFYYKQLREPDDSIASNDTTLYVNYIGRLLNGQVFDTNIADTAKMYNIYSSAKTYAPSEINWNEDPASVTLEGSSVISGWAKALSMMNDHEKGVAMFYSSLGYSYSGSGNSIPPYAPLIFEIELVDNPE
;
A
#
# COMPACT_ATOMS: atom_id res chain seq x y z
N MET A 1 -60.75 -75.73 20.31
CA MET A 1 -59.92 -75.17 19.22
C MET A 1 -59.16 -74.01 19.85
N LYS A 2 -57.87 -74.21 20.16
CA LYS A 2 -57.04 -73.24 20.90
C LYS A 2 -56.10 -72.57 19.92
N ILE A 3 -56.23 -71.23 19.68
CA ILE A 3 -55.36 -70.45 18.86
C ILE A 3 -54.21 -70.01 19.74
N ARG A 4 -52.99 -70.38 19.39
CA ARG A 4 -51.72 -69.96 20.01
C ARG A 4 -51.25 -68.68 19.34
N HIS A 5 -51.21 -67.63 20.12
CA HIS A 5 -50.60 -66.37 19.67
C HIS A 5 -49.07 -66.54 19.82
N ILE A 6 -48.39 -66.41 18.72
CA ILE A 6 -46.91 -66.25 18.69
C ILE A 6 -46.60 -64.78 18.73
N ILE A 7 -46.01 -64.35 19.81
CA ILE A 7 -45.52 -63.01 19.95
C ILE A 7 -44.09 -62.97 19.38
N PHE A 8 -43.89 -62.36 18.22
CA PHE A 8 -42.57 -61.99 17.71
C PHE A 8 -42.05 -60.79 18.45
N LEU A 9 -41.02 -60.97 19.28
CA LEU A 9 -40.26 -59.93 19.93
C LEU A 9 -39.20 -59.46 18.95
N CYS A 10 -39.45 -58.36 18.23
CA CYS A 10 -38.43 -57.65 17.44
C CYS A 10 -37.53 -56.87 18.39
N ALA A 11 -36.38 -57.44 18.70
CA ALA A 11 -35.31 -56.67 19.35
C ALA A 11 -34.70 -55.69 18.33
N ALA A 12 -35.13 -54.43 18.40
CA ALA A 12 -34.49 -53.32 17.70
C ALA A 12 -33.14 -53.06 18.38
N VAL A 13 -32.05 -53.52 17.79
CA VAL A 13 -30.71 -53.07 18.16
C VAL A 13 -30.55 -51.63 17.66
N LEU A 14 -30.74 -50.71 18.55
CA LEU A 14 -30.32 -49.31 18.35
C LEU A 14 -28.80 -49.31 18.38
N ALA A 15 -28.17 -49.47 17.20
CA ALA A 15 -26.80 -49.08 16.99
C ALA A 15 -26.76 -47.54 17.13
N ALA A 16 -26.53 -47.03 18.35
CA ALA A 16 -26.10 -45.70 18.56
C ALA A 16 -24.70 -45.54 17.95
N GLY A 17 -24.68 -45.34 16.63
CA GLY A 17 -23.52 -44.79 15.98
C GLY A 17 -23.28 -43.44 16.59
N CYS A 18 -22.32 -43.33 17.52
CA CYS A 18 -21.71 -42.08 17.85
C CYS A 18 -21.08 -41.56 16.54
N ALA A 19 -21.84 -40.85 15.73
CA ALA A 19 -21.28 -39.90 14.81
C ALA A 19 -20.52 -38.95 15.72
N LYS A 20 -19.19 -39.15 15.86
CA LYS A 20 -18.30 -38.10 16.32
C LYS A 20 -18.61 -36.95 15.40
N VAL A 21 -19.35 -35.97 15.91
CA VAL A 21 -19.35 -34.61 15.34
C VAL A 21 -17.90 -34.23 15.44
N ARG A 22 -17.17 -34.36 14.33
CA ARG A 22 -15.87 -33.71 14.18
C ARG A 22 -16.18 -32.23 14.29
N THR A 23 -16.05 -31.69 15.48
CA THR A 23 -15.80 -30.27 15.62
C THR A 23 -14.44 -30.07 14.92
N ASP A 24 -14.49 -29.58 13.67
CA ASP A 24 -13.30 -29.12 12.96
C ASP A 24 -12.77 -27.89 13.73
N ALA A 25 -12.14 -28.16 14.87
CA ALA A 25 -11.52 -27.15 15.71
C ALA A 25 -10.25 -26.57 15.06
N THR A 26 -9.86 -27.06 13.88
CA THR A 26 -8.55 -26.80 13.28
C THR A 26 -8.64 -26.41 11.82
N HIS A 27 -9.64 -25.71 11.36
CA HIS A 27 -9.74 -25.23 9.97
C HIS A 27 -9.26 -26.25 8.89
N GLU A 28 -9.25 -27.54 9.19
CA GLU A 28 -8.90 -28.61 8.25
C GLU A 28 -9.84 -28.65 7.04
N ALA A 29 -11.06 -28.15 7.18
CA ALA A 29 -11.99 -28.02 6.07
C ALA A 29 -11.49 -26.98 5.05
N ASP A 30 -10.91 -25.88 5.51
CA ASP A 30 -10.31 -24.85 4.65
C ASP A 30 -9.13 -25.44 3.88
N LYS A 31 -8.29 -26.23 4.57
CA LYS A 31 -7.16 -26.90 3.91
C LYS A 31 -7.64 -27.90 2.85
N ARG A 32 -8.62 -28.74 3.15
CA ARG A 32 -9.17 -29.68 2.17
C ARG A 32 -9.78 -29.00 0.96
N TYR A 33 -10.48 -27.89 1.17
CA TYR A 33 -11.00 -27.08 0.08
C TYR A 33 -9.87 -26.50 -0.79
N PHE A 34 -8.87 -25.91 -0.15
CA PHE A 34 -7.71 -25.33 -0.82
C PHE A 34 -6.97 -26.37 -1.65
N ASP A 35 -6.61 -27.51 -1.04
CA ASP A 35 -5.87 -28.61 -1.70
C ASP A 35 -6.66 -29.16 -2.91
N ALA A 36 -7.98 -29.33 -2.77
CA ALA A 36 -8.83 -29.76 -3.86
C ALA A 36 -8.91 -28.74 -4.99
N TRP A 37 -9.04 -27.45 -4.63
CA TRP A 37 -9.07 -26.38 -5.62
C TRP A 37 -7.75 -26.26 -6.39
N VAL A 38 -6.60 -26.33 -5.68
CA VAL A 38 -5.26 -26.30 -6.30
C VAL A 38 -5.09 -27.51 -7.23
N SER A 39 -5.45 -28.72 -6.78
CA SER A 39 -5.33 -29.92 -7.60
C SER A 39 -6.14 -29.88 -8.89
N LEU A 40 -7.26 -29.16 -8.89
CA LEU A 40 -8.10 -28.99 -10.09
C LEU A 40 -7.60 -27.91 -11.04
N ASN A 41 -7.07 -26.80 -10.50
CA ASN A 41 -6.73 -25.62 -11.30
C ASN A 41 -5.24 -25.53 -11.63
N TYR A 42 -4.37 -26.05 -10.76
CA TYR A 42 -2.91 -25.97 -10.88
C TYR A 42 -2.26 -27.30 -10.42
N PRO A 43 -2.57 -28.44 -11.09
CA PRO A 43 -2.14 -29.78 -10.63
C PRO A 43 -0.62 -29.95 -10.59
N ASP A 44 0.10 -29.22 -11.46
CA ASP A 44 1.56 -29.33 -11.59
C ASP A 44 2.32 -28.22 -10.85
N ALA A 45 1.61 -27.27 -10.18
CA ALA A 45 2.24 -26.17 -9.49
C ALA A 45 2.89 -26.65 -8.17
N PRO A 46 4.18 -26.37 -7.95
CA PRO A 46 4.85 -26.78 -6.72
C PRO A 46 4.29 -26.03 -5.51
N GLN A 47 4.07 -26.76 -4.42
CA GLN A 47 3.79 -26.19 -3.12
C GLN A 47 5.07 -26.11 -2.29
N ILE A 48 5.49 -24.89 -1.96
CA ILE A 48 6.77 -24.60 -1.30
C ILE A 48 6.51 -23.75 -0.07
N GLY A 49 6.87 -24.26 1.11
CA GLY A 49 6.63 -23.55 2.36
C GLY A 49 5.14 -23.25 2.63
N GLY A 50 4.23 -24.07 2.06
CA GLY A 50 2.78 -23.91 2.18
C GLY A 50 2.15 -22.92 1.19
N VAL A 51 2.93 -22.22 0.36
CA VAL A 51 2.43 -21.43 -0.77
C VAL A 51 2.53 -22.23 -2.06
N VAL A 52 1.62 -21.99 -3.01
CA VAL A 52 1.64 -22.64 -4.33
C VAL A 52 2.19 -21.65 -5.35
N VAL A 53 3.26 -22.00 -6.05
CA VAL A 53 3.89 -21.12 -7.05
C VAL A 53 3.33 -21.47 -8.43
N ILE A 54 2.59 -20.52 -9.03
CA ILE A 54 1.96 -20.69 -10.34
C ILE A 54 2.96 -20.40 -11.45
N SER A 55 3.70 -19.30 -11.32
CA SER A 55 4.75 -18.90 -12.26
C SER A 55 5.87 -18.16 -11.55
N ASP A 56 7.07 -18.25 -12.11
CA ASP A 56 8.27 -17.58 -11.60
C ASP A 56 9.13 -17.13 -12.78
N GLU A 57 9.18 -15.82 -13.01
CA GLU A 57 10.03 -15.17 -13.98
C GLU A 57 11.18 -14.49 -13.25
N GLU A 58 12.36 -15.04 -13.35
CA GLU A 58 13.54 -14.53 -12.66
C GLU A 58 13.93 -13.14 -13.17
N GLY A 59 14.06 -12.18 -12.27
CA GLY A 59 14.61 -10.85 -12.56
C GLY A 59 16.13 -10.89 -12.77
N SER A 60 16.65 -9.86 -13.43
CA SER A 60 18.09 -9.72 -13.70
C SER A 60 18.84 -8.90 -12.64
N GLY A 61 18.12 -8.26 -11.72
CA GLY A 61 18.70 -7.42 -10.66
C GLY A 61 19.16 -8.20 -9.43
N ALA A 62 19.45 -7.47 -8.35
CA ALA A 62 19.86 -8.06 -7.08
C ALA A 62 18.71 -8.86 -6.42
N PRO A 63 19.03 -9.92 -5.66
CA PRO A 63 18.07 -10.61 -4.82
C PRO A 63 17.51 -9.66 -3.75
N VAL A 64 16.22 -9.79 -3.42
CA VAL A 64 15.56 -8.93 -2.43
C VAL A 64 15.63 -9.46 -1.00
N ALA A 65 16.32 -10.57 -0.77
CA ALA A 65 16.42 -11.23 0.53
C ALA A 65 16.98 -10.33 1.62
N ASP A 66 17.99 -9.53 1.26
CA ASP A 66 18.71 -8.65 2.18
C ASP A 66 18.18 -7.20 2.16
N SER A 67 17.15 -6.94 1.37
CA SER A 67 16.53 -5.61 1.29
C SER A 67 15.55 -5.41 2.42
N ALA A 68 15.49 -4.17 2.98
CA ALA A 68 14.48 -3.79 3.95
C ALA A 68 13.17 -3.35 3.29
N PHE A 69 13.23 -2.90 2.03
CA PHE A 69 12.09 -2.45 1.24
C PHE A 69 12.20 -2.93 -0.19
N ILE A 70 11.04 -3.32 -0.76
CA ILE A 70 10.88 -3.60 -2.18
C ILE A 70 9.76 -2.72 -2.74
N PHE A 71 9.94 -2.20 -3.93
CA PHE A 71 8.92 -1.44 -4.65
C PHE A 71 8.26 -2.36 -5.67
N ILE A 72 6.96 -2.59 -5.50
CA ILE A 72 6.23 -3.60 -6.25
C ILE A 72 5.05 -3.04 -7.02
N HIS A 73 4.76 -3.67 -8.15
CA HIS A 73 3.39 -3.76 -8.63
C HIS A 73 2.80 -5.11 -8.25
N TYR A 74 1.54 -5.10 -7.81
CA TYR A 74 0.84 -6.35 -7.54
C TYR A 74 -0.64 -6.26 -7.90
N SER A 75 -1.25 -7.43 -8.01
CA SER A 75 -2.69 -7.63 -7.94
C SER A 75 -2.98 -8.80 -7.02
N ALA A 76 -3.98 -8.68 -6.16
CA ALA A 76 -4.47 -9.73 -5.29
C ALA A 76 -5.90 -10.10 -5.70
N ARG A 77 -6.13 -11.38 -5.99
CA ARG A 77 -7.43 -11.90 -6.41
C ARG A 77 -7.83 -13.13 -5.62
N LEU A 78 -9.12 -13.29 -5.42
CA LEU A 78 -9.69 -14.49 -4.82
C LEU A 78 -9.56 -15.68 -5.77
N LEU A 79 -9.80 -16.91 -5.24
CA LEU A 79 -9.74 -18.14 -6.05
C LEU A 79 -10.81 -18.18 -7.15
N ASP A 80 -11.88 -17.41 -7.06
CA ASP A 80 -12.91 -17.28 -8.10
C ASP A 80 -12.51 -16.29 -9.22
N GLY A 81 -11.35 -15.65 -9.09
CA GLY A 81 -10.82 -14.67 -10.04
C GLY A 81 -11.17 -13.22 -9.75
N THR A 82 -11.99 -12.93 -8.73
CA THR A 82 -12.32 -11.56 -8.33
C THR A 82 -11.07 -10.84 -7.84
N ILE A 83 -10.66 -9.76 -8.52
CA ILE A 83 -9.55 -8.91 -8.09
C ILE A 83 -10.07 -7.96 -7.01
N GLU A 84 -9.49 -8.03 -5.82
CA GLU A 84 -9.84 -7.15 -4.70
C GLU A 84 -8.89 -5.97 -4.57
N GLU A 85 -7.61 -6.17 -4.92
CA GLU A 85 -6.59 -5.13 -4.82
C GLU A 85 -5.68 -5.14 -6.06
N THR A 86 -5.29 -3.96 -6.50
CA THR A 86 -4.28 -3.81 -7.54
C THR A 86 -3.60 -2.44 -7.47
N THR A 87 -2.29 -2.43 -7.68
CA THR A 87 -1.51 -1.20 -7.88
C THR A 87 -1.36 -0.84 -9.35
N ARG A 88 -2.00 -1.59 -10.25
CA ARG A 88 -1.90 -1.39 -11.71
C ARG A 88 -3.10 -0.60 -12.20
N GLU A 89 -2.85 0.61 -12.68
CA GLU A 89 -3.89 1.49 -13.22
C GLU A 89 -4.67 0.85 -14.37
N GLU A 90 -3.97 0.18 -15.27
CA GLU A 90 -4.59 -0.49 -16.41
C GLU A 90 -5.57 -1.59 -15.99
N VAL A 91 -5.26 -2.31 -14.92
CA VAL A 91 -6.16 -3.34 -14.36
C VAL A 91 -7.39 -2.68 -13.74
N ALA A 92 -7.21 -1.64 -12.93
CA ALA A 92 -8.33 -0.89 -12.35
C ALA A 92 -9.26 -0.30 -13.42
N ARG A 93 -8.69 0.21 -14.52
CA ARG A 93 -9.47 0.72 -15.68
C ARG A 93 -10.25 -0.38 -16.37
N GLN A 94 -9.65 -1.55 -16.60
CA GLN A 94 -10.33 -2.71 -17.21
C GLN A 94 -11.49 -3.22 -16.33
N LEU A 95 -11.33 -3.17 -15.01
CA LEU A 95 -12.36 -3.54 -14.05
C LEU A 95 -13.46 -2.48 -13.90
N GLY A 96 -13.26 -1.26 -14.42
CA GLY A 96 -14.16 -0.14 -14.19
C GLY A 96 -14.11 0.42 -12.75
N SER A 97 -13.09 0.09 -11.98
CA SER A 97 -12.86 0.54 -10.59
C SER A 97 -11.83 1.67 -10.50
N TYR A 98 -11.33 2.16 -11.62
CA TYR A 98 -10.36 3.25 -11.62
C TYR A 98 -10.94 4.53 -11.00
N ASP A 99 -10.20 5.08 -10.05
CA ASP A 99 -10.48 6.38 -9.42
C ASP A 99 -9.22 7.25 -9.52
N PRO A 100 -9.26 8.44 -10.18
CA PRO A 100 -8.11 9.32 -10.30
C PRO A 100 -7.60 9.87 -8.97
N ALA A 101 -8.39 9.79 -7.90
CA ALA A 101 -7.96 10.17 -6.55
C ALA A 101 -7.16 9.06 -5.84
N VAL A 102 -7.15 7.84 -6.39
CA VAL A 102 -6.38 6.71 -5.85
C VAL A 102 -4.99 6.66 -6.48
N TYR A 103 -4.00 6.34 -5.68
CA TYR A 103 -2.65 6.09 -6.18
C TYR A 103 -2.57 4.70 -6.83
N TYR A 104 -2.19 4.69 -8.10
CA TYR A 104 -1.78 3.48 -8.82
C TYR A 104 -0.31 3.61 -9.18
N GLY A 105 0.51 2.79 -8.59
CA GLY A 105 1.94 2.84 -8.81
C GLY A 105 2.67 1.87 -7.88
N PRO A 106 4.00 1.81 -7.99
CA PRO A 106 4.78 0.93 -7.13
C PRO A 106 4.59 1.25 -5.65
N GLU A 107 4.18 0.25 -4.88
CA GLU A 107 4.09 0.36 -3.44
C GLU A 107 5.39 -0.14 -2.78
N PRO A 108 5.88 0.55 -1.74
CA PRO A 108 6.98 0.07 -0.93
C PRO A 108 6.47 -0.97 0.07
N TRP A 109 6.81 -2.23 -0.14
CA TRP A 109 6.64 -3.26 0.88
C TRP A 109 7.89 -3.36 1.74
N GLN A 110 7.70 -3.25 3.05
CA GLN A 110 8.75 -3.52 4.01
C GLN A 110 8.93 -5.03 4.14
N THR A 111 10.17 -5.52 4.02
CA THR A 111 10.49 -6.96 4.03
C THR A 111 11.15 -7.40 5.33
N THR A 112 11.25 -6.51 6.32
CA THR A 112 11.73 -6.83 7.66
C THR A 112 10.76 -7.78 8.37
N GLU A 113 11.23 -8.39 9.45
CA GLU A 113 10.45 -9.35 10.23
C GLU A 113 9.07 -8.78 10.61
N ASP A 114 8.03 -9.61 10.49
CA ASP A 114 6.63 -9.28 10.77
C ASP A 114 5.99 -8.17 9.93
N ALA A 115 6.65 -7.67 8.90
CA ALA A 115 6.07 -6.66 8.02
C ALA A 115 5.08 -7.25 7.01
N LEU A 116 5.45 -8.35 6.35
CA LEU A 116 4.61 -9.08 5.40
C LEU A 116 3.83 -10.21 6.07
N THR A 117 2.75 -10.65 5.43
CA THR A 117 2.10 -11.90 5.82
C THR A 117 3.04 -13.08 5.54
N VAL A 118 2.93 -14.13 6.32
CA VAL A 118 3.83 -15.29 6.25
C VAL A 118 3.90 -15.88 4.85
N GLY A 119 2.74 -16.02 4.19
CA GLY A 119 2.70 -16.60 2.85
C GLY A 119 3.35 -15.70 1.79
N VAL A 120 3.11 -14.39 1.84
CA VAL A 120 3.74 -13.44 0.92
C VAL A 120 5.25 -13.39 1.15
N GLU A 121 5.70 -13.33 2.41
CA GLU A 121 7.13 -13.33 2.71
C GLU A 121 7.83 -14.59 2.20
N ARG A 122 7.24 -15.77 2.41
CA ARG A 122 7.77 -17.05 1.89
C ARG A 122 7.86 -17.07 0.38
N ALA A 123 6.84 -16.53 -0.30
CA ALA A 123 6.84 -16.45 -1.75
C ALA A 123 7.89 -15.46 -2.30
N VAL A 124 8.14 -14.36 -1.62
CA VAL A 124 9.08 -13.31 -2.07
C VAL A 124 10.53 -13.68 -1.73
N LYS A 125 10.78 -14.11 -0.49
CA LYS A 125 12.14 -14.40 0.00
C LYS A 125 12.61 -15.84 -0.34
N GLY A 126 11.70 -16.77 -0.52
CA GLY A 126 12.04 -18.14 -0.95
C GLY A 126 13.09 -18.81 -0.08
N SER A 127 14.19 -19.29 -0.69
CA SER A 127 15.26 -20.01 -0.01
C SER A 127 16.02 -19.24 1.05
N SER A 128 15.90 -17.93 1.10
CA SER A 128 16.50 -17.13 2.20
C SER A 128 15.75 -17.30 3.53
N LEU A 129 14.51 -17.80 3.50
CA LEU A 129 13.71 -18.08 4.70
C LEU A 129 13.49 -19.57 4.95
N ILE A 130 13.45 -20.35 3.88
CA ILE A 130 13.13 -21.79 3.93
C ILE A 130 14.38 -22.53 3.49
N GLU A 131 15.07 -23.15 4.43
CA GLU A 131 16.25 -23.97 4.18
C GLU A 131 15.93 -25.04 3.13
N ASP A 132 16.84 -25.27 2.18
CA ASP A 132 16.69 -26.23 1.07
C ASP A 132 15.47 -25.97 0.15
N SER A 133 14.86 -24.79 0.20
CA SER A 133 13.78 -24.42 -0.73
C SER A 133 14.30 -24.38 -2.17
N PRO A 134 13.64 -25.04 -3.13
CA PRO A 134 13.96 -24.87 -4.54
C PRO A 134 13.55 -23.49 -5.09
N LEU A 135 12.72 -22.75 -4.34
CA LEU A 135 12.28 -21.41 -4.69
C LEU A 135 13.34 -20.41 -4.27
N GLY A 136 14.02 -19.78 -5.23
CA GLY A 136 14.97 -18.69 -4.97
C GLY A 136 14.28 -17.43 -4.46
N SER A 137 15.06 -16.54 -3.81
CA SER A 137 14.59 -15.18 -3.52
C SER A 137 14.27 -14.47 -4.84
N MET A 138 13.14 -13.73 -4.88
CA MET A 138 12.84 -12.89 -6.04
C MET A 138 13.95 -11.86 -6.25
N LYS A 139 14.13 -11.43 -7.50
CA LYS A 139 15.10 -10.41 -7.90
C LYS A 139 14.39 -9.18 -8.45
N VAL A 140 15.04 -8.04 -8.38
CA VAL A 140 14.55 -6.82 -9.05
C VAL A 140 14.39 -7.11 -10.56
N GLY A 141 13.24 -6.70 -11.11
CA GLY A 141 12.81 -6.99 -12.47
C GLY A 141 12.12 -8.35 -12.64
N GLY A 142 11.98 -9.14 -11.56
CA GLY A 142 11.31 -10.44 -11.58
C GLY A 142 9.81 -10.33 -11.32
N ARG A 143 9.09 -11.38 -11.78
CA ARG A 143 7.65 -11.55 -11.57
C ARG A 143 7.37 -12.91 -11.00
N ARG A 144 6.43 -12.99 -10.05
CA ARG A 144 5.99 -14.25 -9.47
C ARG A 144 4.50 -14.24 -9.23
N SER A 145 3.82 -15.30 -9.70
CA SER A 145 2.42 -15.55 -9.38
C SER A 145 2.34 -16.70 -8.41
N PHE A 146 1.64 -16.52 -7.29
CA PHE A 146 1.56 -17.52 -6.23
C PHE A 146 0.27 -17.44 -5.45
N ILE A 147 -0.13 -18.56 -4.81
CA ILE A 147 -1.33 -18.65 -3.99
C ILE A 147 -0.91 -18.71 -2.52
N VAL A 148 -1.46 -17.79 -1.75
CA VAL A 148 -1.34 -17.76 -0.28
C VAL A 148 -2.62 -18.34 0.30
N PRO A 149 -2.54 -19.49 0.99
CA PRO A 149 -3.71 -20.02 1.67
C PRO A 149 -4.06 -19.18 2.89
N VAL A 150 -5.34 -19.21 3.26
CA VAL A 150 -5.90 -18.37 4.33
C VAL A 150 -5.17 -18.49 5.66
N TRP A 151 -4.59 -19.65 5.99
CA TRP A 151 -3.84 -19.84 7.25
C TRP A 151 -2.43 -19.25 7.23
N LEU A 152 -1.90 -18.87 6.06
CA LEU A 152 -0.65 -18.11 5.92
C LEU A 152 -0.88 -16.62 5.64
N GLY A 153 -2.14 -16.17 5.66
CA GLY A 153 -2.52 -14.78 5.43
C GLY A 153 -2.26 -13.83 6.61
N GLY A 154 -1.80 -14.34 7.75
CA GLY A 154 -1.43 -13.54 8.92
C GLY A 154 0.07 -13.22 8.98
N LYS A 155 0.44 -12.37 9.96
CA LYS A 155 1.83 -11.98 10.22
C LYS A 155 2.51 -12.79 11.31
N THR A 156 1.74 -13.45 12.19
CA THR A 156 2.28 -14.27 13.27
C THR A 156 2.90 -15.55 12.73
N ARG A 157 4.11 -15.85 13.15
CA ARG A 157 4.86 -17.05 12.75
C ARG A 157 4.64 -18.17 13.76
N TYR A 158 4.39 -19.36 13.24
CA TYR A 158 4.24 -20.57 14.03
C TYR A 158 5.26 -21.62 13.58
N GLU A 159 5.53 -22.61 14.44
CA GLU A 159 6.54 -23.63 14.18
C GLU A 159 6.11 -24.66 13.12
N ASN A 160 4.81 -24.95 13.04
CA ASN A 160 4.31 -25.98 12.18
C ASN A 160 2.94 -25.65 11.55
N GLU A 161 2.55 -26.40 10.52
CA GLU A 161 1.30 -26.19 9.78
C GLU A 161 0.05 -26.31 10.65
N SER A 162 0.05 -27.23 11.62
CA SER A 162 -1.11 -27.41 12.52
C SER A 162 -1.40 -26.18 13.34
N ASP A 163 -0.35 -25.47 13.79
CA ASP A 163 -0.50 -24.23 14.56
C ASP A 163 -0.99 -23.10 13.67
N TYR A 164 -0.55 -23.00 12.42
CA TYR A 164 -1.10 -22.04 11.44
C TYR A 164 -2.59 -22.31 11.19
N LEU A 165 -2.97 -23.55 10.98
CA LEU A 165 -4.37 -23.94 10.77
C LEU A 165 -5.25 -23.64 12.00
N THR A 166 -4.72 -23.86 13.21
CA THR A 166 -5.45 -23.59 14.46
C THR A 166 -5.65 -22.09 14.70
N ASN A 167 -4.64 -21.28 14.37
CA ASN A 167 -4.61 -19.85 14.66
C ASN A 167 -4.79 -18.99 13.38
N LYS A 168 -5.53 -19.49 12.42
CA LYS A 168 -5.81 -18.83 11.16
C LYS A 168 -6.23 -17.37 11.37
N SER A 169 -5.52 -16.43 10.72
CA SER A 169 -5.77 -14.99 10.81
C SER A 169 -6.12 -14.34 9.45
N GLY A 170 -5.97 -15.05 8.34
CA GLY A 170 -6.40 -14.57 7.03
C GLY A 170 -7.91 -14.64 6.85
N SER A 171 -8.46 -13.81 5.95
CA SER A 171 -9.88 -13.80 5.60
C SER A 171 -10.20 -14.74 4.44
N SER A 172 -9.29 -14.86 3.48
CA SER A 172 -9.49 -15.60 2.22
C SER A 172 -8.18 -16.21 1.72
N ASN A 173 -8.29 -17.13 0.76
CA ASN A 173 -7.15 -17.56 -0.03
C ASN A 173 -6.96 -16.55 -1.17
N TYR A 174 -5.73 -16.08 -1.37
CA TYR A 174 -5.42 -15.10 -2.41
C TYR A 174 -4.41 -15.62 -3.41
N ILE A 175 -4.63 -15.29 -4.67
CA ILE A 175 -3.63 -15.39 -5.72
C ILE A 175 -3.00 -14.00 -5.87
N TYR A 176 -1.70 -13.93 -5.68
CA TYR A 176 -0.90 -12.73 -5.89
C TYR A 176 -0.14 -12.80 -7.21
N ASP A 177 -0.18 -11.72 -7.96
CA ASP A 177 0.68 -11.48 -9.12
C ASP A 177 1.60 -10.31 -8.77
N VAL A 178 2.86 -10.58 -8.43
CA VAL A 178 3.83 -9.62 -7.91
C VAL A 178 4.94 -9.38 -8.92
N GLU A 179 5.29 -8.11 -9.15
CA GLU A 179 6.44 -7.69 -9.92
C GLU A 179 7.30 -6.76 -9.06
N ILE A 180 8.60 -7.04 -8.94
CA ILE A 180 9.53 -6.21 -8.17
C ILE A 180 10.25 -5.25 -9.11
N LEU A 181 10.06 -3.95 -8.89
CA LEU A 181 10.63 -2.90 -9.73
C LEU A 181 11.94 -2.33 -9.19
N ASP A 182 12.07 -2.25 -7.88
CA ASP A 182 13.26 -1.73 -7.21
C ASP A 182 13.34 -2.29 -5.78
N ALA A 183 14.50 -2.17 -5.14
CA ALA A 183 14.73 -2.62 -3.78
C ALA A 183 15.79 -1.75 -3.10
N THR A 184 15.66 -1.55 -1.78
CA THR A 184 16.63 -0.79 -0.99
C THR A 184 16.68 -1.27 0.45
N ASP A 185 17.83 -1.13 1.10
CA ASP A 185 18.01 -1.29 2.54
C ASP A 185 17.84 0.04 3.30
N ASP A 186 17.88 1.18 2.59
CA ASP A 186 17.76 2.54 3.13
C ASP A 186 16.70 3.35 2.35
N ILE A 187 15.47 3.36 2.86
CA ILE A 187 14.35 4.06 2.24
C ILE A 187 14.55 5.58 2.20
N ILE A 188 15.25 6.14 3.18
CA ILE A 188 15.49 7.58 3.24
C ILE A 188 16.49 7.98 2.14
N ARG A 189 17.59 7.27 2.02
CA ARG A 189 18.56 7.50 0.96
C ARG A 189 17.94 7.31 -0.42
N TRP A 190 17.14 6.27 -0.60
CA TRP A 190 16.41 6.04 -1.84
C TRP A 190 15.52 7.23 -2.22
N GLN A 191 14.78 7.79 -1.25
CA GLN A 191 13.96 9.00 -1.46
C GLN A 191 14.83 10.20 -1.87
N LEU A 192 15.93 10.46 -1.14
CA LEU A 192 16.83 11.58 -1.43
C LEU A 192 17.42 11.49 -2.85
N ASP A 193 17.88 10.30 -3.25
CA ASP A 193 18.42 10.06 -4.59
C ASP A 193 17.33 10.20 -5.67
N THR A 194 16.10 9.78 -5.39
CA THR A 194 14.96 9.92 -6.31
C THR A 194 14.54 11.37 -6.46
N MET A 195 14.46 12.11 -5.35
CA MET A 195 14.15 13.55 -5.37
C MET A 195 15.23 14.35 -6.11
N LYS A 196 16.50 14.01 -5.92
CA LYS A 196 17.61 14.64 -6.64
C LYS A 196 17.46 14.44 -8.15
N ARG A 197 17.26 13.19 -8.60
CA ARG A 197 17.01 12.89 -10.03
C ARG A 197 15.80 13.63 -10.59
N PHE A 198 14.73 13.73 -9.79
CA PHE A 198 13.54 14.47 -10.17
C PHE A 198 13.84 15.97 -10.31
N SER A 199 14.54 16.59 -9.35
CA SER A 199 14.90 18.01 -9.40
C SER A 199 15.74 18.36 -10.62
N GLU A 200 16.73 17.53 -10.95
CA GLU A 200 17.57 17.69 -12.13
C GLU A 200 16.78 17.64 -13.44
N LYS A 201 15.83 16.70 -13.53
CA LYS A 201 15.05 16.47 -14.74
C LYS A 201 13.91 17.46 -14.94
N TRP A 202 13.17 17.78 -13.90
CA TRP A 202 11.88 18.45 -14.00
C TRP A 202 11.86 19.88 -13.45
N LEU A 203 12.72 20.20 -12.51
CA LEU A 203 12.77 21.50 -11.86
C LEU A 203 13.97 22.35 -12.28
N GLY A 204 14.75 21.88 -13.26
CA GLY A 204 15.92 22.58 -13.79
C GLY A 204 17.11 22.63 -12.81
N GLY A 205 17.18 21.61 -11.91
CA GLY A 205 18.27 21.49 -10.95
C GLY A 205 18.15 22.50 -9.82
N ILE A 206 17.13 22.38 -8.98
CA ILE A 206 17.07 23.16 -7.74
C ILE A 206 18.02 22.59 -6.70
N ASP A 207 18.71 23.48 -6.00
CA ASP A 207 19.55 23.11 -4.87
C ASP A 207 18.69 22.71 -3.66
N THR A 208 19.22 21.81 -2.85
CA THR A 208 18.59 21.48 -1.57
C THR A 208 18.76 22.64 -0.60
N VAL A 209 17.69 23.04 0.05
CA VAL A 209 17.73 24.01 1.16
C VAL A 209 18.25 23.32 2.43
N SER A 210 17.84 22.07 2.64
CA SER A 210 18.33 21.18 3.69
C SER A 210 18.04 19.71 3.30
N THR A 211 18.59 18.77 4.03
CA THR A 211 18.37 17.34 3.76
C THR A 211 16.89 17.03 3.55
N GLY A 212 16.58 16.49 2.37
CA GLY A 212 15.22 16.08 2.01
C GLY A 212 14.22 17.22 1.80
N PHE A 213 14.69 18.46 1.65
CA PHE A 213 13.84 19.61 1.40
C PHE A 213 14.43 20.51 0.32
N TYR A 214 13.65 20.76 -0.73
CA TYR A 214 13.96 21.62 -1.87
C TYR A 214 12.91 22.72 -1.93
N TYR A 215 13.34 23.94 -2.30
CA TYR A 215 12.43 25.06 -2.52
C TYR A 215 12.89 25.85 -3.73
N LYS A 216 11.94 26.28 -4.56
CA LYS A 216 12.17 27.16 -5.69
C LYS A 216 11.07 28.20 -5.79
N GLN A 217 11.45 29.44 -5.81
CA GLN A 217 10.56 30.55 -6.14
C GLN A 217 10.17 30.46 -7.62
N LEU A 218 8.90 30.54 -7.92
CA LEU A 218 8.32 30.50 -9.27
C LEU A 218 7.88 31.88 -9.76
N ARG A 219 7.45 32.74 -8.83
CA ARG A 219 7.09 34.12 -9.08
C ARG A 219 7.58 34.99 -7.91
N GLU A 220 8.24 36.12 -8.24
CA GLU A 220 8.67 37.10 -7.26
C GLU A 220 7.46 37.70 -6.52
N PRO A 221 7.61 38.08 -5.24
CA PRO A 221 6.60 38.81 -4.52
C PRO A 221 6.38 40.19 -5.17
N ASP A 222 5.13 40.64 -5.20
CA ASP A 222 4.78 41.94 -5.74
C ASP A 222 5.20 43.11 -4.79
N ASP A 223 5.19 42.82 -3.48
CA ASP A 223 5.64 43.70 -2.43
C ASP A 223 6.59 43.03 -1.44
N SER A 224 7.63 43.70 -1.01
CA SER A 224 8.63 43.18 -0.07
C SER A 224 8.19 43.22 1.40
N ILE A 225 6.91 43.28 1.67
CA ILE A 225 6.40 43.36 3.02
C ILE A 225 6.35 41.92 3.56
N ALA A 226 7.35 41.59 4.38
CA ALA A 226 7.16 40.50 5.31
C ALA A 226 5.94 40.84 6.17
N SER A 227 4.80 40.20 5.90
CA SER A 227 3.62 40.52 6.69
C SER A 227 3.87 40.04 8.11
N ASN A 228 3.65 40.94 9.08
CA ASN A 228 3.52 40.56 10.49
C ASN A 228 2.15 39.89 10.72
N ASP A 229 1.44 39.60 9.66
CA ASP A 229 0.12 38.98 9.73
C ASP A 229 0.22 37.52 10.15
N THR A 230 -0.53 37.18 11.15
CA THR A 230 -0.65 35.78 11.63
C THR A 230 -1.63 34.98 10.79
N THR A 231 -2.38 35.63 9.89
CA THR A 231 -3.35 35.01 9.00
C THR A 231 -2.95 35.26 7.55
N LEU A 232 -2.72 34.21 6.80
CA LEU A 232 -2.36 34.21 5.38
C LEU A 232 -3.42 33.42 4.61
N TYR A 233 -3.52 33.68 3.30
CA TYR A 233 -4.38 32.91 2.40
C TYR A 233 -3.53 32.27 1.30
N VAL A 234 -3.82 31.01 0.98
CA VAL A 234 -3.03 30.24 0.02
C VAL A 234 -3.90 29.53 -1.01
N ASN A 235 -3.42 29.54 -2.26
CA ASN A 235 -3.76 28.52 -3.25
C ASN A 235 -2.67 27.46 -3.29
N TYR A 236 -3.04 26.19 -3.48
CA TYR A 236 -2.06 25.13 -3.54
C TYR A 236 -2.43 24.00 -4.48
N ILE A 237 -1.39 23.26 -4.90
CA ILE A 237 -1.50 22.00 -5.65
C ILE A 237 -0.52 21.01 -5.04
N GLY A 238 -1.03 19.92 -4.47
CA GLY A 238 -0.23 18.80 -3.95
C GLY A 238 -0.07 17.71 -4.98
N ARG A 239 1.18 17.27 -5.21
CA ARG A 239 1.54 16.26 -6.21
C ARG A 239 2.47 15.20 -5.64
N LEU A 240 2.38 14.00 -6.20
CA LEU A 240 3.41 12.97 -6.09
C LEU A 240 4.50 13.19 -7.16
N LEU A 241 5.67 12.52 -7.01
CA LEU A 241 6.76 12.62 -7.99
C LEU A 241 6.39 12.06 -9.38
N ASN A 242 5.39 11.18 -9.48
CA ASN A 242 4.87 10.70 -10.77
C ASN A 242 3.97 11.73 -11.48
N GLY A 243 3.73 12.89 -10.84
CA GLY A 243 2.89 13.98 -11.36
C GLY A 243 1.41 13.90 -10.99
N GLN A 244 0.95 12.83 -10.35
CA GLN A 244 -0.42 12.71 -9.87
C GLN A 244 -0.73 13.83 -8.87
N VAL A 245 -1.79 14.58 -9.12
CA VAL A 245 -2.35 15.56 -8.19
C VAL A 245 -3.24 14.82 -7.20
N PHE A 246 -2.89 14.90 -5.93
CA PHE A 246 -3.68 14.25 -4.87
C PHE A 246 -4.59 15.21 -4.14
N ASP A 247 -4.25 16.51 -4.14
CA ASP A 247 -5.08 17.55 -3.51
C ASP A 247 -4.81 18.95 -4.10
N THR A 248 -5.85 19.79 -4.10
CA THR A 248 -5.78 21.22 -4.45
C THR A 248 -7.03 21.93 -3.96
N ASN A 249 -6.92 23.24 -3.65
CA ASN A 249 -8.07 24.10 -3.38
C ASN A 249 -8.48 24.95 -4.60
N ILE A 250 -7.91 24.68 -5.79
CA ILE A 250 -8.21 25.40 -7.04
C ILE A 250 -9.19 24.55 -7.87
N ALA A 251 -10.43 25.02 -8.04
CA ALA A 251 -11.49 24.28 -8.72
C ALA A 251 -11.14 23.80 -10.13
N ASP A 252 -10.53 24.67 -10.94
CA ASP A 252 -10.20 24.31 -12.32
C ASP A 252 -9.05 23.29 -12.40
N THR A 253 -8.11 23.38 -11.48
CA THR A 253 -7.06 22.35 -11.33
C THR A 253 -7.68 21.01 -10.94
N ALA A 254 -8.59 20.99 -9.96
CA ALA A 254 -9.27 19.78 -9.53
C ALA A 254 -10.06 19.13 -10.68
N LYS A 255 -10.76 19.92 -11.50
CA LYS A 255 -11.47 19.44 -12.70
C LYS A 255 -10.51 18.91 -13.76
N MET A 256 -9.41 19.60 -14.02
CA MET A 256 -8.37 19.21 -14.99
C MET A 256 -7.80 17.82 -14.68
N TYR A 257 -7.57 17.54 -13.38
CA TYR A 257 -7.02 16.26 -12.92
C TYR A 257 -8.09 15.24 -12.51
N ASN A 258 -9.38 15.53 -12.74
CA ASN A 258 -10.52 14.66 -12.43
C ASN A 258 -10.66 14.29 -10.94
N ILE A 259 -10.16 15.13 -10.04
CA ILE A 259 -10.30 14.98 -8.58
C ILE A 259 -11.29 15.98 -7.97
N TYR A 260 -12.09 16.63 -8.80
CA TYR A 260 -13.10 17.59 -8.35
C TYR A 260 -14.22 16.90 -7.57
N SER A 261 -14.52 17.43 -6.38
CA SER A 261 -15.64 17.00 -5.54
C SER A 261 -16.55 18.17 -5.22
N SER A 262 -17.85 18.03 -5.46
CA SER A 262 -18.85 19.04 -5.06
C SER A 262 -19.00 19.19 -3.55
N ALA A 263 -18.45 18.26 -2.76
CA ALA A 263 -18.44 18.33 -1.29
C ALA A 263 -17.29 19.18 -0.73
N LYS A 264 -16.30 19.52 -1.58
CA LYS A 264 -15.15 20.35 -1.19
C LYS A 264 -15.37 21.81 -1.60
N THR A 265 -15.03 22.74 -0.72
CA THR A 265 -14.94 24.16 -1.04
C THR A 265 -13.65 24.45 -1.78
N TYR A 266 -13.73 25.16 -2.90
CA TYR A 266 -12.58 25.58 -3.70
C TYR A 266 -12.45 27.11 -3.60
N ALA A 267 -11.60 27.53 -2.71
CA ALA A 267 -11.24 28.94 -2.48
C ALA A 267 -9.84 28.97 -1.84
N PRO A 268 -9.17 30.12 -1.81
CA PRO A 268 -7.97 30.27 -1.02
C PRO A 268 -8.20 29.84 0.42
N SER A 269 -7.32 29.00 0.94
CA SER A 269 -7.44 28.43 2.29
C SER A 269 -6.73 29.31 3.31
N GLU A 270 -7.34 29.51 4.47
CA GLU A 270 -6.78 30.26 5.57
C GLU A 270 -5.64 29.49 6.26
N ILE A 271 -4.49 30.17 6.41
CA ILE A 271 -3.35 29.72 7.20
C ILE A 271 -3.24 30.59 8.43
N ASN A 272 -3.26 29.99 9.60
CA ASN A 272 -2.81 30.66 10.82
C ASN A 272 -1.30 30.41 10.94
N TRP A 273 -0.54 31.45 10.62
CA TRP A 273 0.91 31.42 10.64
C TRP A 273 1.46 31.56 12.06
N ASN A 274 2.52 30.83 12.36
CA ASN A 274 3.27 30.92 13.62
C ASN A 274 4.76 30.68 13.35
N GLU A 275 5.63 31.35 14.09
CA GLU A 275 7.08 31.13 14.03
C GLU A 275 7.46 29.69 14.44
N ASP A 276 6.70 29.08 15.33
CA ASP A 276 6.81 27.65 15.63
C ASP A 276 6.09 26.82 14.54
N PRO A 277 6.82 26.07 13.69
CA PRO A 277 6.23 25.28 12.61
C PRO A 277 5.17 24.27 13.08
N ALA A 278 5.27 23.78 14.32
CA ALA A 278 4.31 22.84 14.89
C ALA A 278 2.94 23.49 15.21
N SER A 279 2.91 24.83 15.27
CA SER A 279 1.71 25.61 15.57
C SER A 279 1.04 26.18 14.31
N VAL A 280 1.60 25.98 13.13
CA VAL A 280 1.00 26.41 11.85
C VAL A 280 -0.21 25.55 11.54
N THR A 281 -1.35 26.17 11.21
CA THR A 281 -2.58 25.46 10.85
C THR A 281 -3.15 25.96 9.52
N LEU A 282 -3.75 25.04 8.77
CA LEU A 282 -4.56 25.26 7.59
C LEU A 282 -6.01 24.96 7.95
N GLU A 283 -6.87 25.98 7.86
CA GLU A 283 -8.30 25.87 8.25
C GLU A 283 -8.47 25.21 9.64
N GLY A 284 -7.61 25.59 10.59
CA GLY A 284 -7.63 25.10 11.96
C GLY A 284 -7.02 23.70 12.19
N SER A 285 -6.53 23.01 11.16
CA SER A 285 -5.86 21.74 11.26
C SER A 285 -4.34 21.88 11.11
N SER A 286 -3.55 21.15 11.90
CA SER A 286 -2.10 21.17 11.80
C SER A 286 -1.62 20.76 10.41
N VAL A 287 -0.65 21.47 9.86
CA VAL A 287 -0.02 21.14 8.59
C VAL A 287 1.17 20.19 8.78
N ILE A 288 1.53 19.46 7.73
CA ILE A 288 2.76 18.67 7.70
C ILE A 288 4.00 19.59 7.74
N SER A 289 5.08 19.11 8.34
CA SER A 289 6.28 19.91 8.60
C SER A 289 6.90 20.52 7.33
N GLY A 290 6.81 19.82 6.20
CA GLY A 290 7.28 20.33 4.90
C GLY A 290 6.52 21.57 4.44
N TRP A 291 5.23 21.66 4.74
CA TRP A 291 4.40 22.84 4.46
C TRP A 291 4.80 24.05 5.30
N ALA A 292 4.86 23.87 6.62
CA ALA A 292 5.28 24.94 7.53
C ALA A 292 6.66 25.49 7.14
N LYS A 293 7.59 24.59 6.75
CA LYS A 293 8.91 24.96 6.28
C LYS A 293 8.87 25.72 4.94
N ALA A 294 8.02 25.32 4.01
CA ALA A 294 7.85 26.04 2.75
C ALA A 294 7.34 27.46 2.98
N LEU A 295 6.29 27.62 3.79
CA LEU A 295 5.72 28.92 4.13
C LEU A 295 6.73 29.84 4.81
N SER A 296 7.62 29.32 5.68
CA SER A 296 8.67 30.13 6.34
C SER A 296 9.71 30.72 5.37
N MET A 297 9.73 30.28 4.11
CA MET A 297 10.63 30.78 3.07
C MET A 297 9.94 31.72 2.08
N MET A 298 8.61 31.85 2.17
CA MET A 298 7.82 32.65 1.23
C MET A 298 7.59 34.07 1.75
N ASN A 299 7.55 35.00 0.82
CA ASN A 299 7.13 36.36 1.04
C ASN A 299 5.69 36.54 0.55
N ASP A 300 5.09 37.70 0.88
CA ASP A 300 3.74 38.01 0.47
C ASP A 300 3.58 38.01 -1.07
N HIS A 301 2.45 37.50 -1.57
CA HIS A 301 2.15 37.32 -2.99
C HIS A 301 3.18 36.47 -3.78
N GLU A 302 4.06 35.77 -3.09
CA GLU A 302 5.00 34.86 -3.73
C GLU A 302 4.32 33.58 -4.18
N LYS A 303 4.78 33.00 -5.31
CA LYS A 303 4.49 31.64 -5.70
C LYS A 303 5.77 30.82 -5.66
N GLY A 304 5.74 29.70 -4.94
CA GLY A 304 6.86 28.79 -4.80
C GLY A 304 6.48 27.32 -5.04
N VAL A 305 7.49 26.50 -5.25
CA VAL A 305 7.34 25.04 -5.24
C VAL A 305 8.28 24.46 -4.19
N ALA A 306 7.73 23.67 -3.29
CA ALA A 306 8.48 22.88 -2.32
C ALA A 306 8.40 21.42 -2.66
N MET A 307 9.53 20.70 -2.56
CA MET A 307 9.58 19.25 -2.66
C MET A 307 10.29 18.70 -1.43
N PHE A 308 9.70 17.72 -0.76
CA PHE A 308 10.26 17.17 0.47
C PHE A 308 9.99 15.68 0.63
N TYR A 309 10.91 15.01 1.34
CA TYR A 309 10.83 13.59 1.61
C TYR A 309 9.72 13.26 2.62
N SER A 310 9.36 11.99 2.70
CA SER A 310 8.20 11.55 3.48
C SER A 310 8.26 11.91 4.97
N SER A 311 9.44 12.02 5.58
CA SER A 311 9.57 12.40 6.99
C SER A 311 9.10 13.83 7.30
N LEU A 312 9.03 14.69 6.30
CA LEU A 312 8.43 16.02 6.39
C LEU A 312 6.96 16.04 5.91
N GLY A 313 6.46 14.90 5.44
CA GLY A 313 5.09 14.69 4.97
C GLY A 313 4.34 13.68 5.83
N TYR A 314 3.91 12.57 5.20
CA TYR A 314 3.08 11.55 5.85
C TYR A 314 3.86 10.29 6.30
N SER A 315 5.19 10.34 6.25
CA SER A 315 6.10 9.32 6.77
C SER A 315 5.81 7.90 6.23
N TYR A 316 5.87 6.91 7.10
CA TYR A 316 5.61 5.49 6.78
C TYR A 316 4.13 5.15 6.60
N SER A 317 3.24 6.04 6.99
CA SER A 317 1.78 5.78 6.94
C SER A 317 1.15 6.14 5.61
N GLY A 318 1.73 7.10 4.87
CA GLY A 318 1.03 7.71 3.75
C GLY A 318 -0.24 8.45 4.19
N SER A 319 -1.17 8.71 3.27
CA SER A 319 -2.46 9.33 3.59
C SER A 319 -3.56 8.81 2.67
N GLY A 320 -4.56 8.15 3.25
CA GLY A 320 -5.67 7.55 2.51
C GLY A 320 -5.18 6.62 1.39
N ASN A 321 -5.91 6.62 0.28
CA ASN A 321 -5.53 5.85 -0.90
C ASN A 321 -4.77 6.68 -1.95
N SER A 322 -4.54 7.97 -1.69
CA SER A 322 -3.94 8.91 -2.65
C SER A 322 -2.44 9.12 -2.46
N ILE A 323 -1.93 8.92 -1.27
CA ILE A 323 -0.52 9.10 -0.93
C ILE A 323 0.03 7.82 -0.31
N PRO A 324 0.87 7.08 -1.04
CA PRO A 324 1.42 5.83 -0.53
C PRO A 324 2.40 6.06 0.63
N PRO A 325 2.70 5.02 1.42
CA PRO A 325 3.77 5.06 2.41
C PRO A 325 5.09 5.56 1.83
N TYR A 326 5.84 6.32 2.61
CA TYR A 326 7.18 6.84 2.25
C TYR A 326 7.21 7.73 0.99
N ALA A 327 6.09 8.29 0.55
CA ALA A 327 6.04 9.13 -0.63
C ALA A 327 6.69 10.51 -0.39
N PRO A 328 7.68 10.93 -1.18
CA PRO A 328 8.05 12.33 -1.29
C PRO A 328 6.92 13.14 -1.93
N LEU A 329 6.75 14.37 -1.48
CA LEU A 329 5.66 15.25 -1.91
C LEU A 329 6.18 16.50 -2.58
N ILE A 330 5.38 17.04 -3.51
CA ILE A 330 5.60 18.33 -4.15
C ILE A 330 4.36 19.18 -3.88
N PHE A 331 4.58 20.41 -3.44
CA PHE A 331 3.53 21.41 -3.32
C PHE A 331 3.92 22.67 -4.08
N GLU A 332 3.05 23.09 -4.99
CA GLU A 332 3.02 24.46 -5.49
C GLU A 332 2.14 25.23 -4.54
N ILE A 333 2.68 26.34 -3.98
CA ILE A 333 1.98 27.21 -3.02
C ILE A 333 2.05 28.61 -3.55
N GLU A 334 0.96 29.34 -3.46
CA GLU A 334 0.83 30.75 -3.86
C GLU A 334 0.14 31.50 -2.74
N LEU A 335 0.83 32.47 -2.15
CA LEU A 335 0.24 33.41 -1.20
C LEU A 335 -0.61 34.44 -1.96
N VAL A 336 -1.84 34.62 -1.50
CA VAL A 336 -2.84 35.46 -2.15
C VAL A 336 -3.56 36.34 -1.13
N ASP A 337 -4.22 37.39 -1.60
CA ASP A 337 -5.06 38.23 -0.76
C ASP A 337 -6.21 37.44 -0.12
N ASN A 338 -6.73 37.99 0.97
CA ASN A 338 -7.95 37.51 1.57
C ASN A 338 -9.08 37.52 0.52
N PRO A 339 -9.69 36.33 0.23
CA PRO A 339 -10.89 36.33 -0.59
C PRO A 339 -12.02 37.01 0.18
N GLU A 340 -12.44 38.19 -0.29
CA GLU A 340 -13.58 38.90 0.28
C GLU A 340 -14.89 38.14 0.13
#